data_b08209b89ac26b8d66b771f7bde0f5e5
#
_entry.id   b08209b89ac26b8d66b771f7bde0f5e5
#
_cell.length_a   1.000
_cell.length_b   1.000
_cell.length_c   1.000
_cell.angle_alpha   90.00
_cell.angle_beta   90.00
_cell.angle_gamma   90.00
#
_symmetry.space_group_name_H-M   'P 1'
#
loop_
_entity.id
_entity.type
_entity.pdbx_description
1 polymer ?
#
loop_
_entity_poly.entity_id
_entity_poly.type
_entity_poly.pdbx_seq_one_letter_code
_entity_poly.pdbx_strand_id
1 'polypeptide(L)'
;SSDLEDKVTWDWFLLLVSKTGMRFSEALALTPKDFDFSHQTLSISKTWDYKGNGGFLPTKNKSSVRKIQMDWLTVMQFARLVKNLPEDKPIFVEGTVYNSTVNGILERHCKNAGIPVISVHGLRHTHASLLLFAGVSIASVARRLGHASMTTTQKTYLHIIQELESKDVDIIMRSLSNLN
;
A
#
# COMPACT_ATOMS: atom_id res chain seq x y z
N SER A 1 6.17 3.28 -15.98
CA SER A 1 5.52 1.96 -15.79
C SER A 1 5.66 1.03 -17.00
N SER A 2 6.06 1.54 -18.20
CA SER A 2 6.27 0.71 -19.40
C SER A 2 7.58 -0.10 -19.38
N ASP A 3 8.45 0.14 -18.40
CA ASP A 3 9.81 -0.42 -18.37
C ASP A 3 10.00 -1.53 -17.32
N LEU A 4 8.91 -2.00 -16.69
CA LEU A 4 8.98 -3.11 -15.76
C LEU A 4 9.13 -4.42 -16.53
N GLU A 5 10.26 -5.09 -16.33
CA GLU A 5 10.52 -6.40 -16.87
C GLU A 5 9.60 -7.47 -16.29
N ASP A 6 9.34 -8.55 -17.03
CA ASP A 6 8.55 -9.70 -16.55
C ASP A 6 9.28 -10.54 -15.48
N LYS A 7 10.31 -9.97 -14.88
CA LYS A 7 11.13 -10.59 -13.83
C LYS A 7 10.87 -9.88 -12.51
N VAL A 8 10.77 -10.64 -11.43
CA VAL A 8 10.58 -10.09 -10.09
C VAL A 8 11.80 -9.26 -9.69
N THR A 9 11.56 -7.98 -9.40
CA THR A 9 12.54 -7.01 -8.91
C THR A 9 11.96 -6.23 -7.76
N TRP A 10 12.79 -5.47 -7.05
CA TRP A 10 12.31 -4.55 -6.01
C TRP A 10 11.44 -3.41 -6.57
N ASP A 11 11.54 -3.11 -7.86
CA ASP A 11 10.66 -2.13 -8.50
C ASP A 11 9.20 -2.59 -8.48
N TRP A 12 8.94 -3.88 -8.67
CA TRP A 12 7.61 -4.47 -8.50
C TRP A 12 7.11 -4.39 -7.05
N PHE A 13 8.00 -4.59 -6.10
CA PHE A 13 7.69 -4.43 -4.68
C PHE A 13 7.27 -2.99 -4.37
N LEU A 14 8.04 -2.01 -4.84
CA LEU A 14 7.73 -0.59 -4.65
C LEU A 14 6.41 -0.20 -5.32
N LEU A 15 6.14 -0.70 -6.51
CA LEU A 15 4.87 -0.50 -7.19
C LEU A 15 3.72 -1.05 -6.35
N LEU A 16 3.86 -2.27 -5.83
CA LEU A 16 2.84 -2.89 -5.00
C LEU A 16 2.54 -2.07 -3.75
N VAL A 17 3.55 -1.64 -3.02
CA VAL A 17 3.37 -0.81 -1.83
C VAL A 17 2.71 0.52 -2.17
N SER A 18 3.08 1.14 -3.28
CA SER A 18 2.47 2.39 -3.77
C SER A 18 0.97 2.22 -4.06
N LYS A 19 0.58 1.08 -4.61
CA LYS A 19 -0.81 0.78 -5.00
C LYS A 19 -1.69 0.25 -3.88
N THR A 20 -1.11 -0.21 -2.79
CA THR A 20 -1.82 -0.90 -1.72
C THR A 20 -1.69 -0.25 -0.34
N GLY A 21 -0.63 0.52 -0.13
CA GLY A 21 -0.33 1.08 1.18
C GLY A 21 0.10 0.05 2.23
N MET A 22 0.49 -1.15 1.83
CA MET A 22 0.90 -2.22 2.75
C MET A 22 2.12 -1.82 3.57
N ARG A 23 2.23 -2.44 4.76
CA ARG A 23 3.46 -2.39 5.54
C ARG A 23 4.55 -3.21 4.86
N PHE A 24 5.81 -2.84 5.07
CA PHE A 24 6.97 -3.50 4.50
C PHE A 24 6.95 -5.03 4.70
N SER A 25 6.75 -5.48 5.94
CA SER A 25 6.73 -6.90 6.28
C SER A 25 5.51 -7.65 5.73
N GLU A 26 4.38 -6.97 5.57
CA GLU A 26 3.19 -7.54 4.93
C GLU A 26 3.44 -7.79 3.43
N ALA A 27 4.02 -6.82 2.75
CA ALA A 27 4.34 -6.95 1.33
C ALA A 27 5.40 -8.02 1.07
N LEU A 28 6.40 -8.16 1.94
CA LEU A 28 7.39 -9.24 1.85
C LEU A 28 6.76 -10.63 1.97
N ALA A 29 5.70 -10.79 2.76
CA ALA A 29 5.06 -12.07 2.99
C ALA A 29 4.07 -12.47 1.89
N LEU A 30 3.80 -11.62 0.91
CA LEU A 30 2.84 -11.94 -0.14
C LEU A 30 3.30 -13.11 -0.98
N THR A 31 2.36 -14.02 -1.23
CA THR A 31 2.49 -15.16 -2.13
C THR A 31 1.54 -15.01 -3.30
N PRO A 32 1.78 -15.68 -4.44
CA PRO A 32 0.86 -15.63 -5.57
C PRO A 32 -0.59 -15.98 -5.22
N LYS A 33 -0.82 -16.93 -4.31
CA LYS A 33 -2.17 -17.35 -3.90
C LYS A 33 -2.93 -16.31 -3.09
N ASP A 34 -2.26 -15.26 -2.57
CA ASP A 34 -2.92 -14.16 -1.86
C ASP A 34 -3.67 -13.22 -2.81
N PHE A 35 -3.40 -13.31 -4.11
CA PHE A 35 -4.12 -12.57 -5.14
C PHE A 35 -5.36 -13.35 -5.60
N ASP A 36 -6.50 -12.67 -5.63
CA ASP A 36 -7.69 -13.13 -6.35
C ASP A 36 -7.85 -12.24 -7.58
N PHE A 37 -7.29 -12.69 -8.70
CA PHE A 37 -7.26 -11.90 -9.93
C PHE A 37 -8.64 -11.69 -10.54
N SER A 38 -9.56 -12.66 -10.37
CA SER A 38 -10.91 -12.54 -10.91
C SER A 38 -11.75 -11.51 -10.19
N HIS A 39 -11.56 -11.33 -8.88
CA HIS A 39 -12.25 -10.33 -8.06
C HIS A 39 -11.42 -9.08 -7.80
N GLN A 40 -10.20 -9.01 -8.35
CA GLN A 40 -9.27 -7.87 -8.19
C GLN A 40 -8.99 -7.55 -6.72
N THR A 41 -8.84 -8.58 -5.89
CA THR A 41 -8.55 -8.42 -4.47
C THR A 41 -7.23 -9.04 -4.07
N LEU A 42 -6.66 -8.52 -3.01
CA LEU A 42 -5.43 -8.98 -2.39
C LEU A 42 -5.70 -9.26 -0.91
N SER A 43 -5.39 -10.48 -0.46
CA SER A 43 -5.51 -10.88 0.95
C SER A 43 -4.22 -10.59 1.69
N ILE A 44 -4.32 -9.85 2.78
CA ILE A 44 -3.20 -9.52 3.67
C ILE A 44 -3.49 -10.18 5.01
N SER A 45 -2.72 -11.23 5.34
CA SER A 45 -3.00 -12.06 6.52
C SER A 45 -1.76 -12.46 7.31
N LYS A 46 -0.57 -12.08 6.86
CA LYS A 46 0.69 -12.48 7.47
C LYS A 46 1.80 -11.48 7.19
N THR A 47 2.90 -11.63 7.92
CA THR A 47 4.10 -10.83 7.76
C THR A 47 5.30 -11.74 7.54
N TRP A 48 6.40 -11.18 7.10
CA TRP A 48 7.67 -11.88 6.96
C TRP A 48 8.67 -11.40 8.00
N ASP A 49 9.31 -12.34 8.70
CA ASP A 49 10.32 -12.05 9.74
C ASP A 49 11.67 -11.71 9.12
N TYR A 50 11.75 -10.53 8.50
CA TYR A 50 12.99 -10.10 7.83
C TYR A 50 14.10 -9.67 8.80
N LYS A 51 13.74 -9.30 10.03
CA LYS A 51 14.72 -8.91 11.09
C LYS A 51 15.30 -10.09 11.82
N GLY A 52 14.62 -11.24 11.79
CA GLY A 52 15.04 -12.47 12.45
C GLY A 52 15.52 -13.51 11.44
N ASN A 53 15.05 -14.74 11.60
CA ASN A 53 15.48 -15.89 10.83
C ASN A 53 14.68 -16.15 9.55
N GLY A 54 13.83 -15.20 9.14
CA GLY A 54 12.88 -15.39 8.04
C GLY A 54 11.66 -16.19 8.48
N GLY A 55 10.79 -16.49 7.50
CA GLY A 55 9.56 -17.23 7.74
C GLY A 55 8.36 -16.34 7.97
N PHE A 56 7.19 -16.95 7.88
CA PHE A 56 5.91 -16.26 8.07
C PHE A 56 5.61 -16.07 9.56
N LEU A 57 5.09 -14.88 9.87
CA LEU A 57 4.60 -14.52 11.20
C LEU A 57 3.17 -14.00 11.07
N PRO A 58 2.38 -14.04 12.18
CA PRO A 58 1.08 -13.37 12.22
C PRO A 58 1.23 -11.86 11.99
N THR A 59 0.16 -11.22 11.58
CA THR A 59 0.07 -9.76 11.53
C THR A 59 0.10 -9.16 12.94
N LYS A 60 0.40 -7.86 13.02
CA LYS A 60 0.51 -7.12 14.28
C LYS A 60 -0.75 -7.22 15.15
N ASN A 61 -1.94 -7.20 14.51
CA ASN A 61 -3.23 -7.31 15.20
C ASN A 61 -4.28 -7.88 14.23
N LYS A 62 -5.49 -8.17 14.76
CA LYS A 62 -6.59 -8.73 13.95
C LYS A 62 -7.05 -7.79 12.83
N SER A 63 -7.04 -6.49 13.06
CA SER A 63 -7.46 -5.49 12.06
C SER A 63 -6.50 -5.40 10.87
N SER A 64 -5.28 -5.87 11.02
CA SER A 64 -4.31 -5.97 9.92
C SER A 64 -4.68 -7.05 8.91
N VAL A 65 -5.42 -8.08 9.32
CA VAL A 65 -5.95 -9.10 8.40
C VAL A 65 -7.09 -8.49 7.60
N ARG A 66 -6.91 -8.41 6.29
CA ARG A 66 -7.86 -7.72 5.42
C ARG A 66 -7.74 -8.15 3.97
N LYS A 67 -8.78 -7.90 3.20
CA LYS A 67 -8.76 -7.93 1.74
C LYS A 67 -8.89 -6.51 1.22
N ILE A 68 -8.06 -6.16 0.27
CA ILE A 68 -8.10 -4.84 -0.36
C ILE A 68 -8.39 -4.98 -1.85
N GLN A 69 -9.12 -4.02 -2.39
CA GLN A 69 -9.40 -3.92 -3.81
C GLN A 69 -8.19 -3.30 -4.52
N MET A 70 -7.84 -3.83 -5.69
CA MET A 70 -6.77 -3.34 -6.54
C MET A 70 -7.31 -2.86 -7.88
N ASP A 71 -6.64 -1.90 -8.49
CA ASP A 71 -6.99 -1.45 -9.83
C ASP A 71 -6.67 -2.52 -10.90
N TRP A 72 -7.46 -2.52 -11.96
CA TRP A 72 -7.41 -3.52 -13.03
C TRP A 72 -6.02 -3.65 -13.67
N LEU A 73 -5.37 -2.53 -13.97
CA LEU A 73 -4.07 -2.54 -14.62
C LEU A 73 -3.00 -3.22 -13.75
N THR A 74 -2.97 -2.88 -12.45
CA THR A 74 -2.03 -3.50 -11.50
C THR A 74 -2.31 -4.99 -11.35
N VAL A 75 -3.57 -5.38 -11.26
CA VAL A 75 -3.98 -6.80 -11.20
C VAL A 75 -3.47 -7.57 -12.40
N MET A 76 -3.65 -7.05 -13.61
CA MET A 76 -3.17 -7.70 -14.83
C MET A 76 -1.65 -7.83 -14.87
N GLN A 77 -0.93 -6.79 -14.46
CA GLN A 77 0.53 -6.81 -14.41
C GLN A 77 1.04 -7.87 -13.43
N PHE A 78 0.44 -7.96 -12.24
CA PHE A 78 0.82 -8.97 -11.25
C PHE A 78 0.40 -10.39 -11.66
N ALA A 79 -0.75 -10.55 -12.29
CA ALA A 79 -1.16 -11.86 -12.81
C ALA A 79 -0.13 -12.44 -13.77
N ARG A 80 0.42 -11.59 -14.64
CA ARG A 80 1.48 -11.96 -15.56
C ARG A 80 2.80 -12.26 -14.86
N LEU A 81 3.18 -11.40 -13.89
CA LEU A 81 4.43 -11.54 -13.15
C LEU A 81 4.51 -12.84 -12.37
N VAL A 82 3.43 -13.24 -11.70
CA VAL A 82 3.42 -14.40 -10.79
C VAL A 82 2.99 -15.71 -11.44
N LYS A 83 2.66 -15.69 -12.74
CA LYS A 83 2.07 -16.84 -13.45
C LYS A 83 2.84 -18.15 -13.28
N ASN A 84 4.17 -18.10 -13.25
CA ASN A 84 5.04 -19.27 -13.16
C ASN A 84 5.76 -19.39 -11.80
N LEU A 85 5.35 -18.60 -10.80
CA LEU A 85 5.93 -18.65 -9.47
C LEU A 85 5.21 -19.66 -8.58
N PRO A 86 5.90 -20.25 -7.59
CA PRO A 86 5.25 -21.12 -6.60
C PRO A 86 4.15 -20.36 -5.84
N GLU A 87 2.96 -20.97 -5.74
CA GLU A 87 1.77 -20.31 -5.18
C GLU A 87 1.88 -19.97 -3.70
N ASP A 88 2.67 -20.72 -2.94
CA ASP A 88 2.75 -20.64 -1.48
C ASP A 88 4.07 -20.05 -0.96
N LYS A 89 4.92 -19.57 -1.86
CA LYS A 89 6.19 -18.93 -1.50
C LYS A 89 6.14 -17.41 -1.66
N PRO A 90 6.86 -16.66 -0.82
CA PRO A 90 6.94 -15.21 -0.96
C PRO A 90 7.44 -14.81 -2.36
N ILE A 91 6.80 -13.84 -2.96
CA ILE A 91 7.13 -13.36 -4.31
C ILE A 91 8.50 -12.65 -4.31
N PHE A 92 8.77 -11.83 -3.29
CA PHE A 92 9.89 -10.89 -3.27
C PHE A 92 11.08 -11.34 -2.43
N VAL A 93 10.93 -12.40 -1.65
CA VAL A 93 11.99 -12.83 -0.73
C VAL A 93 12.88 -13.86 -1.39
N GLU A 94 14.16 -13.53 -1.49
CA GLU A 94 15.23 -14.42 -1.90
C GLU A 94 16.39 -14.19 -0.92
N GLY A 95 16.62 -15.15 -0.03
CA GLY A 95 17.62 -15.02 1.04
C GLY A 95 17.25 -13.96 2.09
N THR A 96 18.25 -13.35 2.69
CA THR A 96 18.08 -12.31 3.70
C THR A 96 17.69 -10.99 3.05
N VAL A 97 16.65 -10.34 3.59
CA VAL A 97 16.17 -9.04 3.11
C VAL A 97 16.52 -7.95 4.11
N TYR A 98 17.12 -6.88 3.61
CA TYR A 98 17.41 -5.68 4.40
C TYR A 98 16.51 -4.51 3.95
N ASN A 99 15.85 -3.88 4.90
CA ASN A 99 15.03 -2.69 4.65
C ASN A 99 15.85 -1.58 3.98
N SER A 100 17.11 -1.41 4.41
CA SER A 100 18.04 -0.43 3.82
C SER A 100 18.30 -0.64 2.33
N THR A 101 18.33 -1.89 1.86
CA THR A 101 18.49 -2.21 0.43
C THR A 101 17.33 -1.66 -0.38
N VAL A 102 16.11 -1.92 0.05
CA VAL A 102 14.90 -1.47 -0.64
C VAL A 102 14.75 0.05 -0.58
N ASN A 103 15.00 0.65 0.59
CA ASN A 103 14.99 2.09 0.75
C ASN A 103 16.07 2.77 -0.11
N GLY A 104 17.23 2.16 -0.29
CA GLY A 104 18.29 2.68 -1.17
C GLY A 104 17.87 2.71 -2.63
N ILE A 105 17.14 1.70 -3.09
CA ILE A 105 16.59 1.66 -4.45
C ILE A 105 15.55 2.76 -4.63
N LEU A 106 14.65 2.93 -3.66
CA LEU A 106 13.64 3.99 -3.68
C LEU A 106 14.29 5.38 -3.67
N GLU A 107 15.32 5.57 -2.86
CA GLU A 107 16.09 6.82 -2.82
C GLU A 107 16.65 7.19 -4.19
N ARG A 108 17.23 6.23 -4.90
CA ARG A 108 17.74 6.46 -6.25
C ARG A 108 16.63 6.87 -7.22
N HIS A 109 15.47 6.22 -7.16
CA HIS A 109 14.32 6.60 -7.97
C HIS A 109 13.83 8.02 -7.65
N CYS A 110 13.75 8.39 -6.38
CA CYS A 110 13.36 9.73 -5.96
C CYS A 110 14.34 10.79 -6.49
N LYS A 111 15.63 10.56 -6.36
CA LYS A 111 16.67 11.46 -6.85
C LYS A 111 16.64 11.61 -8.37
N ASN A 112 16.49 10.50 -9.09
CA ASN A 112 16.39 10.53 -10.55
C ASN A 112 15.14 11.27 -11.04
N ALA A 113 14.05 11.20 -10.30
CA ALA A 113 12.80 11.89 -10.61
C ALA A 113 12.78 13.35 -10.13
N GLY A 114 13.80 13.79 -9.39
CA GLY A 114 13.86 15.15 -8.84
C GLY A 114 12.84 15.45 -7.76
N ILE A 115 12.39 14.42 -7.02
CA ILE A 115 11.43 14.54 -5.93
C ILE A 115 12.12 14.29 -4.57
N PRO A 116 11.52 14.77 -3.46
CA PRO A 116 12.04 14.49 -2.13
C PRO A 116 12.17 13.00 -1.86
N VAL A 117 13.26 12.60 -1.20
CA VAL A 117 13.51 11.22 -0.83
C VAL A 117 12.50 10.78 0.23
N ILE A 118 11.81 9.66 -0.02
CA ILE A 118 10.91 9.02 0.93
C ILE A 118 11.35 7.58 1.18
N SER A 119 10.95 7.03 2.32
CA SER A 119 11.12 5.61 2.65
C SER A 119 9.97 4.77 2.10
N VAL A 120 10.10 3.43 2.19
CA VAL A 120 8.98 2.52 1.88
C VAL A 120 7.78 2.82 2.77
N HIS A 121 8.01 3.14 4.06
CA HIS A 121 6.94 3.58 4.96
C HIS A 121 6.31 4.89 4.47
N GLY A 122 7.10 5.79 3.89
CA GLY A 122 6.62 7.00 3.22
C GLY A 122 5.70 6.74 2.03
N LEU A 123 5.92 5.66 1.27
CA LEU A 123 5.00 5.24 0.21
C LEU A 123 3.62 4.88 0.76
N ARG A 124 3.57 4.20 1.91
CA ARG A 124 2.31 3.91 2.61
C ARG A 124 1.59 5.19 3.02
N HIS A 125 2.30 6.16 3.57
CA HIS A 125 1.74 7.48 3.91
C HIS A 125 1.23 8.21 2.66
N THR A 126 1.99 8.20 1.59
CA THR A 126 1.58 8.81 0.31
C THR A 126 0.30 8.17 -0.23
N HIS A 127 0.22 6.84 -0.18
CA HIS A 127 -0.99 6.10 -0.60
C HIS A 127 -2.23 6.57 0.17
N ALA A 128 -2.14 6.62 1.50
CA ALA A 128 -3.23 7.08 2.35
C ALA A 128 -3.60 8.54 2.08
N SER A 129 -2.61 9.41 1.94
CA SER A 129 -2.81 10.84 1.67
C SER A 129 -3.52 11.07 0.35
N LEU A 130 -3.12 10.37 -0.71
CA LEU A 130 -3.75 10.47 -2.03
C LEU A 130 -5.21 10.05 -1.98
N LEU A 131 -5.55 8.99 -1.25
CA LEU A 131 -6.93 8.54 -1.09
C LEU A 131 -7.78 9.57 -0.33
N LEU A 132 -7.25 10.13 0.76
CA LEU A 132 -7.94 11.17 1.52
C LEU A 132 -8.18 12.42 0.67
N PHE A 133 -7.18 12.89 -0.08
CA PHE A 133 -7.34 14.02 -1.00
C PHE A 133 -8.31 13.73 -2.15
N ALA A 134 -8.44 12.48 -2.56
CA ALA A 134 -9.42 12.06 -3.57
C ALA A 134 -10.85 11.96 -3.04
N GLY A 135 -11.06 12.15 -1.73
CA GLY A 135 -12.38 12.12 -1.10
C GLY A 135 -12.78 10.78 -0.50
N VAL A 136 -11.85 9.83 -0.36
CA VAL A 136 -12.11 8.56 0.31
C VAL A 136 -12.28 8.81 1.81
N SER A 137 -13.29 8.18 2.42
CA SER A 137 -13.58 8.37 3.84
C SER A 137 -12.43 7.87 4.74
N ILE A 138 -12.29 8.48 5.90
CA ILE A 138 -11.31 8.07 6.92
C ILE A 138 -11.54 6.60 7.31
N ALA A 139 -12.78 6.16 7.44
CA ALA A 139 -13.11 4.78 7.78
C ALA A 139 -12.60 3.79 6.71
N SER A 140 -12.78 4.11 5.43
CA SER A 140 -12.28 3.27 4.33
C SER A 140 -10.76 3.24 4.26
N VAL A 141 -10.09 4.37 4.46
CA VAL A 141 -8.63 4.44 4.51
C VAL A 141 -8.10 3.63 5.70
N ALA A 142 -8.70 3.78 6.88
CA ALA A 142 -8.33 3.02 8.08
C ALA A 142 -8.39 1.51 7.84
N ARG A 143 -9.50 1.02 7.27
CA ARG A 143 -9.66 -0.40 6.95
C ARG A 143 -8.63 -0.87 5.92
N ARG A 144 -8.40 -0.09 4.87
CA ARG A 144 -7.43 -0.43 3.83
C ARG A 144 -6.00 -0.54 4.37
N LEU A 145 -5.63 0.34 5.28
CA LEU A 145 -4.31 0.34 5.93
C LEU A 145 -4.17 -0.71 7.04
N GLY A 146 -5.28 -1.29 7.50
CA GLY A 146 -5.29 -2.25 8.62
C GLY A 146 -5.14 -1.59 9.98
N HIS A 147 -5.61 -0.37 10.16
CA HIS A 147 -5.65 0.30 11.46
C HIS A 147 -6.74 -0.29 12.34
N ALA A 148 -6.45 -0.48 13.63
CA ALA A 148 -7.40 -1.02 14.61
C ALA A 148 -8.61 -0.09 14.83
N SER A 149 -8.43 1.22 14.62
CA SER A 149 -9.50 2.21 14.75
C SER A 149 -9.27 3.39 13.82
N MET A 150 -10.34 4.14 13.55
CA MET A 150 -10.23 5.41 12.82
C MET A 150 -9.37 6.44 13.55
N THR A 151 -9.27 6.34 14.87
CA THR A 151 -8.46 7.26 15.69
C THR A 151 -7.00 7.27 15.26
N THR A 152 -6.43 6.10 14.94
CA THR A 152 -5.05 6.00 14.43
C THR A 152 -4.90 6.77 13.12
N THR A 153 -5.83 6.61 12.20
CA THR A 153 -5.83 7.32 10.91
C THR A 153 -6.02 8.82 11.11
N GLN A 154 -6.95 9.22 11.97
CA GLN A 154 -7.20 10.64 12.27
C GLN A 154 -5.97 11.34 12.85
N LYS A 155 -5.28 10.70 13.82
CA LYS A 155 -4.06 11.26 14.41
C LYS A 155 -2.91 11.36 13.41
N THR A 156 -2.69 10.32 12.64
CA THR A 156 -1.58 10.25 11.68
C THR A 156 -1.73 11.27 10.55
N TYR A 157 -2.95 11.50 10.08
CA TYR A 157 -3.24 12.36 8.93
C TYR A 157 -4.03 13.61 9.31
N LEU A 158 -3.91 14.07 10.57
CA LEU A 158 -4.70 15.19 11.10
C LEU A 158 -4.61 16.45 10.25
N HIS A 159 -3.42 16.83 9.82
CA HIS A 159 -3.20 18.03 9.00
C HIS A 159 -3.94 17.96 7.65
N ILE A 160 -3.99 16.78 7.02
CA ILE A 160 -4.72 16.57 5.76
C ILE A 160 -6.23 16.65 6.01
N ILE A 161 -6.70 16.03 7.07
CA ILE A 161 -8.13 16.02 7.45
C ILE A 161 -8.61 17.44 7.71
N GLN A 162 -7.83 18.24 8.44
CA GLN A 162 -8.15 19.65 8.72
C GLN A 162 -8.20 20.49 7.45
N GLU A 163 -7.29 20.27 6.51
CA GLU A 163 -7.31 20.94 5.22
C GLU A 163 -8.56 20.58 4.41
N LEU A 164 -8.95 19.31 4.41
CA LEU A 164 -10.16 18.83 3.73
C LEU A 164 -11.43 19.39 4.38
N GLU A 165 -11.50 19.44 5.72
CA GLU A 165 -12.62 20.03 6.45
C GLU A 165 -12.81 21.51 6.09
N SER A 166 -11.73 22.26 5.91
CA SER A 166 -11.79 23.66 5.47
C SER A 166 -12.40 23.79 4.07
N LYS A 167 -12.11 22.86 3.17
CA LYS A 167 -12.74 22.80 1.84
C LYS A 167 -14.20 22.38 1.90
N ASP A 168 -14.53 21.48 2.83
CA ASP A 168 -15.90 20.99 3.02
C ASP A 168 -16.87 22.10 3.44
N VAL A 169 -16.41 23.08 4.23
CA VAL A 169 -17.21 24.25 4.61
C VAL A 169 -17.74 24.98 3.37
N ASP A 170 -16.90 25.22 2.37
CA ASP A 170 -17.30 25.87 1.13
C ASP A 170 -18.33 25.05 0.34
N ILE A 171 -18.18 23.74 0.32
CA ILE A 171 -19.12 22.81 -0.33
C ILE A 171 -20.47 22.85 0.40
N ILE A 172 -20.44 22.80 1.72
CA ILE A 172 -21.65 22.87 2.57
C ILE A 172 -22.40 24.18 2.30
N MET A 173 -21.71 25.31 2.33
CA MET A 173 -22.35 26.62 2.11
C MET A 173 -22.99 26.75 0.72
N ARG A 174 -22.28 26.28 -0.31
CA ARG A 174 -22.83 26.27 -1.67
C ARG A 174 -24.02 25.33 -1.81
N SER A 175 -23.95 24.14 -1.21
CA SER A 175 -25.07 23.18 -1.23
C SER A 175 -26.31 23.71 -0.55
N LEU A 176 -26.13 24.34 0.61
CA LEU A 176 -27.25 24.96 1.34
C LEU A 176 -27.84 26.16 0.58
N SER A 177 -26.99 26.96 -0.06
CA SER A 177 -27.45 28.13 -0.86
C SER A 177 -28.28 27.73 -2.09
N ASN A 178 -28.15 26.50 -2.56
CA ASN A 178 -28.91 25.96 -3.70
C ASN A 178 -30.24 25.32 -3.31
N LEU A 179 -30.56 25.26 -2.02
CA LEU A 179 -31.85 24.78 -1.52
C LEU A 179 -32.84 25.96 -1.51
N ASN A 180 -33.82 25.95 -2.41
CA ASN A 180 -34.89 26.93 -2.49
C ASN A 180 -36.25 26.27 -2.26
#